data_73145b3254556a79d379255948c9483e
#
_entry.id   73145b3254556a79d379255948c9483e
#
_cell.length_a   1.000
_cell.length_b   1.000
_cell.length_c   1.000
_cell.angle_alpha   90.00
_cell.angle_beta   90.00
_cell.angle_gamma   90.00
#
_symmetry.space_group_name_H-M   'P 1'
#
loop_
_entity.id
_entity.type
_entity.pdbx_description
1 polymer ?
#
loop_
_entity_poly.entity_id
_entity_poly.type
_entity_poly.pdbx_seq_one_letter_code
_entity_poly.pdbx_strand_id
1 'polypeptide(L)'
;MKSCILKSINSIYQIGLRGVGSGRQQEFDEAKAYGSNLISAYEVHDIGVKEVLKKIPDGANYYITFDADGMDPTIMPAVNAPTPGGLNWLQVRELIHGIVNKGRVIGFDLVEISPSFEKGNTTIIHAERLICNLIGAMVRANYFN
;
A
#
# COMPACT_ATOMS: atom_id res chain seq x y z
N MET A 1 10.58 -18.50 1.39
CA MET A 1 9.84 -18.05 2.61
C MET A 1 8.57 -18.88 2.68
N LYS A 2 8.39 -19.76 3.67
CA LYS A 2 7.14 -20.52 3.82
C LYS A 2 6.06 -19.51 4.21
N SER A 3 5.14 -19.20 3.29
CA SER A 3 3.98 -18.39 3.57
C SER A 3 3.17 -19.06 4.67
N CYS A 4 3.10 -18.40 5.82
CA CYS A 4 2.18 -18.80 6.88
C CYS A 4 0.76 -18.57 6.32
N ILE A 5 0.09 -19.63 5.91
CA ILE A 5 -1.30 -19.57 5.45
C ILE A 5 -2.15 -19.29 6.70
N LEU A 6 -2.37 -18.02 6.98
CA LEU A 6 -3.31 -17.61 8.00
C LEU A 6 -4.71 -17.88 7.47
N LYS A 7 -5.39 -18.87 8.00
CA LYS A 7 -6.79 -19.23 7.63
C LYS A 7 -7.79 -18.06 7.76
N SER A 8 -7.39 -16.99 8.44
CA SER A 8 -8.17 -15.77 8.63
C SER A 8 -8.02 -14.74 7.50
N ILE A 9 -7.10 -14.93 6.56
CA ILE A 9 -6.90 -14.03 5.42
C ILE A 9 -7.54 -14.66 4.18
N ASN A 10 -8.57 -14.01 3.66
CA ASN A 10 -9.30 -14.49 2.48
C ASN A 10 -8.65 -14.07 1.16
N SER A 11 -8.03 -12.90 1.12
CA SER A 11 -7.36 -12.38 -0.09
C SER A 11 -6.28 -11.37 0.25
N ILE A 12 -5.27 -11.28 -0.62
CA ILE A 12 -4.17 -10.32 -0.52
C ILE A 12 -4.16 -9.49 -1.80
N TYR A 13 -4.00 -8.18 -1.64
CA TYR A 13 -3.83 -7.22 -2.73
C TYR A 13 -2.50 -6.51 -2.52
N GLN A 14 -1.55 -6.73 -3.43
CA GLN A 14 -0.25 -6.06 -3.44
C GLN A 14 -0.29 -4.98 -4.52
N ILE A 15 -0.30 -3.71 -4.11
CA ILE A 15 -0.53 -2.57 -5.00
C ILE A 15 0.72 -1.69 -5.03
N GLY A 16 1.19 -1.35 -6.23
CA GLY A 16 2.37 -0.50 -6.40
C GLY A 16 3.66 -1.27 -6.64
N LEU A 17 3.57 -2.57 -6.95
CA LEU A 17 4.73 -3.41 -7.24
C LEU A 17 5.49 -2.89 -8.46
N ARG A 18 6.82 -2.80 -8.35
CA ARG A 18 7.71 -2.40 -9.44
C ARG A 18 9.16 -2.79 -9.15
N GLY A 19 10.05 -2.46 -10.08
CA GLY A 19 11.48 -2.70 -9.96
C GLY A 19 11.92 -3.98 -10.65
N VAL A 20 12.80 -3.84 -11.65
CA VAL A 20 13.44 -5.00 -12.30
C VAL A 20 14.46 -5.59 -11.34
N GLY A 21 14.32 -6.87 -11.00
CA GLY A 21 15.23 -7.57 -10.08
C GLY A 21 14.82 -7.50 -8.61
N SER A 22 13.72 -6.83 -8.25
CA SER A 22 13.21 -6.80 -6.86
C SER A 22 12.58 -8.13 -6.43
N GLY A 23 12.22 -8.99 -7.38
CA GLY A 23 11.67 -10.32 -7.12
C GLY A 23 12.07 -11.29 -8.22
N ARG A 24 12.19 -12.56 -7.86
CA ARG A 24 12.44 -13.65 -8.83
C ARG A 24 11.10 -14.07 -9.45
N GLN A 25 11.13 -14.56 -10.68
CA GLN A 25 9.93 -15.08 -11.35
C GLN A 25 9.19 -16.10 -10.48
N GLN A 26 9.92 -17.00 -9.83
CA GLN A 26 9.34 -17.98 -8.93
C GLN A 26 8.52 -17.35 -7.78
N GLU A 27 8.97 -16.23 -7.21
CA GLU A 27 8.26 -15.56 -6.12
C GLU A 27 6.94 -14.96 -6.59
N PHE A 28 6.90 -14.42 -7.82
CA PHE A 28 5.67 -13.97 -8.46
C PHE A 28 4.71 -15.12 -8.75
N ASP A 29 5.22 -16.23 -9.21
CA ASP A 29 4.40 -17.42 -9.52
C ASP A 29 3.83 -18.03 -8.23
N GLU A 30 4.63 -18.10 -7.17
CA GLU A 30 4.18 -18.53 -5.84
C GLU A 30 3.12 -17.59 -5.25
N ALA A 31 3.29 -16.27 -5.38
CA ALA A 31 2.29 -15.29 -4.91
C ALA A 31 0.97 -15.43 -5.67
N LYS A 32 1.02 -15.62 -6.99
CA LYS A 32 -0.18 -15.88 -7.81
C LYS A 32 -0.84 -17.22 -7.46
N ALA A 33 -0.05 -18.28 -7.29
CA ALA A 33 -0.57 -19.59 -6.88
C ALA A 33 -1.21 -19.55 -5.49
N TYR A 34 -0.74 -18.68 -4.61
CA TYR A 34 -1.36 -18.40 -3.31
C TYR A 34 -2.69 -17.61 -3.43
N GLY A 35 -2.99 -17.03 -4.57
CA GLY A 35 -4.18 -16.21 -4.81
C GLY A 35 -3.99 -14.72 -4.52
N SER A 36 -2.74 -14.24 -4.44
CA SER A 36 -2.47 -12.81 -4.30
C SER A 36 -2.79 -12.04 -5.57
N ASN A 37 -3.46 -10.92 -5.44
CA ASN A 37 -3.74 -9.98 -6.52
C ASN A 37 -2.56 -9.02 -6.65
N LEU A 38 -1.76 -9.18 -7.70
CA LEU A 38 -0.58 -8.38 -7.95
C LEU A 38 -0.93 -7.23 -8.89
N ILE A 39 -0.86 -5.99 -8.41
CA ILE A 39 -1.17 -4.77 -9.15
C ILE A 39 0.08 -3.91 -9.19
N SER A 40 0.68 -3.77 -10.36
CA SER A 40 1.90 -2.99 -10.50
C SER A 40 1.66 -1.48 -10.37
N ALA A 41 2.70 -0.72 -10.03
CA ALA A 41 2.63 0.75 -10.08
C ALA A 41 2.28 1.25 -11.48
N TYR A 42 2.81 0.60 -12.53
CA TYR A 42 2.49 0.92 -13.92
C TYR A 42 1.00 0.76 -14.21
N GLU A 43 0.38 -0.33 -13.73
CA GLU A 43 -1.05 -0.54 -13.87
C GLU A 43 -1.84 0.56 -13.13
N VAL A 44 -1.45 0.92 -11.90
CA VAL A 44 -2.11 2.02 -11.16
C VAL A 44 -2.00 3.34 -11.92
N HIS A 45 -0.85 3.63 -12.54
CA HIS A 45 -0.67 4.85 -13.35
C HIS A 45 -1.52 4.83 -14.61
N ASP A 46 -1.71 3.68 -15.25
CA ASP A 46 -2.44 3.52 -16.50
C ASP A 46 -3.97 3.59 -16.32
N ILE A 47 -4.50 2.74 -15.41
CA ILE A 47 -5.95 2.61 -15.24
C ILE A 47 -6.54 3.54 -14.16
N GLY A 48 -5.69 4.08 -13.29
CA GLY A 48 -6.08 4.94 -12.17
C GLY A 48 -6.61 4.20 -10.95
N VAL A 49 -6.56 4.88 -9.81
CA VAL A 49 -6.91 4.33 -8.49
C VAL A 49 -8.35 3.84 -8.41
N LYS A 50 -9.29 4.51 -9.08
CA LYS A 50 -10.71 4.12 -9.07
C LYS A 50 -10.92 2.73 -9.65
N GLU A 51 -10.24 2.40 -10.74
CA GLU A 51 -10.34 1.07 -11.35
C GLU A 51 -9.65 0.00 -10.49
N VAL A 52 -8.54 0.36 -9.84
CA VAL A 52 -7.89 -0.52 -8.86
C VAL A 52 -8.81 -0.83 -7.68
N LEU A 53 -9.48 0.18 -7.14
CA LEU A 53 -10.44 0.02 -6.04
C LEU A 53 -11.61 -0.91 -6.39
N LYS A 54 -12.07 -0.94 -7.65
CA LYS A 54 -13.12 -1.88 -8.09
C LYS A 54 -12.71 -3.36 -7.96
N LYS A 55 -11.41 -3.65 -7.99
CA LYS A 55 -10.88 -5.01 -7.83
C LYS A 55 -10.88 -5.49 -6.38
N ILE A 56 -10.95 -4.58 -5.42
CA ILE A 56 -10.97 -4.87 -3.98
C ILE A 56 -12.43 -5.12 -3.55
N PRO A 57 -12.73 -6.19 -2.79
CA PRO A 57 -14.11 -6.50 -2.39
C PRO A 57 -14.71 -5.41 -1.49
N ASP A 58 -16.04 -5.24 -1.52
CA ASP A 58 -16.76 -4.36 -0.62
C ASP A 58 -17.15 -5.09 0.68
N GLY A 59 -17.35 -4.35 1.77
CA GLY A 59 -17.87 -4.86 3.04
C GLY A 59 -16.90 -5.74 3.83
N ALA A 60 -15.65 -5.83 3.43
CA ALA A 60 -14.63 -6.64 4.09
C ALA A 60 -13.99 -5.91 5.28
N ASN A 61 -13.33 -6.69 6.14
CA ASN A 61 -12.37 -6.17 7.10
C ASN A 61 -10.99 -6.12 6.43
N TYR A 62 -10.36 -4.95 6.46
CA TYR A 62 -9.05 -4.73 5.84
C TYR A 62 -7.97 -4.55 6.89
N TYR A 63 -6.85 -5.21 6.70
CA TYR A 63 -5.58 -4.85 7.29
C TYR A 63 -4.72 -4.20 6.22
N ILE A 64 -4.24 -2.99 6.46
CA ILE A 64 -3.40 -2.26 5.51
C ILE A 64 -1.98 -2.29 6.04
N THR A 65 -1.06 -2.92 5.30
CA THR A 65 0.36 -2.73 5.49
C THR A 65 0.86 -1.75 4.43
N PHE A 66 1.41 -0.63 4.88
CA PHE A 66 1.91 0.42 4.01
C PHE A 66 3.44 0.39 4.01
N ASP A 67 4.00 -0.02 2.90
CA ASP A 67 5.42 0.02 2.66
C ASP A 67 5.82 1.38 2.07
N ALA A 68 6.69 2.12 2.78
CA ALA A 68 7.08 3.48 2.38
C ALA A 68 7.80 3.49 1.02
N ASP A 69 8.51 2.42 0.67
CA ASP A 69 9.17 2.32 -0.63
C ASP A 69 8.20 2.02 -1.79
N GLY A 70 6.94 1.72 -1.50
CA GLY A 70 5.86 1.68 -2.48
C GLY A 70 5.57 3.04 -3.13
N MET A 71 5.91 4.13 -2.46
CA MET A 71 5.85 5.48 -3.03
C MET A 71 7.05 5.80 -3.91
N ASP A 72 6.88 6.80 -4.77
CA ASP A 72 8.01 7.30 -5.57
C ASP A 72 9.06 7.94 -4.66
N PRO A 73 10.38 7.72 -4.88
CA PRO A 73 11.45 8.27 -4.06
C PRO A 73 11.50 9.80 -4.03
N THR A 74 10.88 10.47 -5.00
CA THR A 74 10.72 11.93 -4.97
C THR A 74 9.79 12.41 -3.85
N ILE A 75 8.99 11.49 -3.28
CA ILE A 75 8.03 11.76 -2.21
C ILE A 75 8.53 11.19 -0.87
N MET A 76 8.99 9.94 -0.89
CA MET A 76 9.56 9.27 0.29
C MET A 76 11.00 8.79 0.01
N PRO A 77 12.01 9.68 0.09
CA PRO A 77 13.39 9.32 -0.23
C PRO A 77 14.09 8.47 0.83
N ALA A 78 13.67 8.52 2.10
CA ALA A 78 14.32 7.82 3.20
C ALA A 78 13.77 6.40 3.38
N VAL A 79 14.02 5.53 2.40
CA VAL A 79 13.65 4.12 2.36
C VAL A 79 14.85 3.25 1.95
N ASN A 80 14.80 1.96 2.28
CA ASN A 80 15.93 1.06 1.97
C ASN A 80 16.05 0.70 0.49
N ALA A 81 14.93 0.63 -0.23
CA ALA A 81 14.88 0.20 -1.63
C ALA A 81 14.22 1.26 -2.55
N PRO A 82 14.77 2.48 -2.65
CA PRO A 82 14.18 3.54 -3.44
C PRO A 82 14.15 3.16 -4.92
N THR A 83 12.97 2.93 -5.47
CA THR A 83 12.77 2.53 -6.87
C THR A 83 11.88 3.55 -7.57
N PRO A 84 12.32 4.14 -8.72
CA PRO A 84 11.52 5.11 -9.49
C PRO A 84 10.18 4.53 -9.99
N GLY A 85 9.24 5.41 -10.29
CA GLY A 85 7.93 5.04 -10.83
C GLY A 85 6.96 4.48 -9.77
N GLY A 86 7.18 4.82 -8.51
CA GLY A 86 6.28 4.50 -7.42
C GLY A 86 4.97 5.28 -7.45
N LEU A 87 4.10 5.01 -6.48
CA LEU A 87 2.84 5.73 -6.36
C LEU A 87 3.09 7.17 -5.91
N ASN A 88 2.29 8.09 -6.43
CA ASN A 88 2.32 9.46 -5.97
C ASN A 88 1.40 9.69 -4.76
N TRP A 89 1.55 10.84 -4.11
CA TRP A 89 0.80 11.20 -2.91
C TRP A 89 -0.72 11.13 -3.08
N LEU A 90 -1.23 11.65 -4.22
CA LEU A 90 -2.68 11.68 -4.46
C LEU A 90 -3.24 10.28 -4.70
N GLN A 91 -2.52 9.41 -5.38
CA GLN A 91 -2.91 8.02 -5.61
C GLN A 91 -2.99 7.25 -4.28
N VAL A 92 -1.97 7.37 -3.42
CA VAL A 92 -1.97 6.69 -2.11
C VAL A 92 -3.08 7.22 -1.22
N ARG A 93 -3.27 8.55 -1.17
CA ARG A 93 -4.37 9.16 -0.44
C ARG A 93 -5.74 8.65 -0.93
N GLU A 94 -5.94 8.58 -2.24
CA GLU A 94 -7.19 8.08 -2.84
C GLU A 94 -7.40 6.60 -2.53
N LEU A 95 -6.35 5.77 -2.57
CA LEU A 95 -6.40 4.35 -2.17
C LEU A 95 -6.86 4.19 -0.71
N ILE A 96 -6.21 4.91 0.22
CA ILE A 96 -6.55 4.86 1.65
C ILE A 96 -8.01 5.25 1.88
N HIS A 97 -8.43 6.38 1.33
CA HIS A 97 -9.82 6.85 1.47
C HIS A 97 -10.81 5.87 0.82
N GLY A 98 -10.45 5.33 -0.35
CA GLY A 98 -11.26 4.35 -1.05
C GLY A 98 -11.46 3.07 -0.25
N ILE A 99 -10.39 2.51 0.32
CA ILE A 99 -10.45 1.31 1.15
C ILE A 99 -11.30 1.54 2.41
N VAL A 100 -11.12 2.68 3.09
CA VAL A 100 -11.95 3.04 4.26
C VAL A 100 -13.44 3.11 3.91
N ASN A 101 -13.79 3.60 2.71
CA ASN A 101 -15.18 3.69 2.27
C ASN A 101 -15.76 2.35 1.77
N LYS A 102 -14.91 1.38 1.43
CA LYS A 102 -15.34 0.05 0.95
C LYS A 102 -15.70 -0.91 2.07
N GLY A 103 -15.14 -0.76 3.26
CA GLY A 103 -15.38 -1.64 4.39
C GLY A 103 -14.67 -1.16 5.65
N ARG A 104 -14.29 -2.05 6.55
CA ARG A 104 -13.72 -1.66 7.84
C ARG A 104 -12.20 -1.91 7.89
N VAL A 105 -11.40 -0.87 8.05
CA VAL A 105 -9.98 -1.01 8.36
C VAL A 105 -9.83 -1.37 9.84
N ILE A 106 -9.32 -2.57 10.11
CA ILE A 106 -9.16 -3.13 11.46
C ILE A 106 -7.73 -3.04 11.98
N GLY A 107 -6.77 -2.73 11.10
CA GLY A 107 -5.37 -2.54 11.46
C GLY A 107 -4.61 -1.83 10.35
N PHE A 108 -3.52 -1.19 10.74
CA PHE A 108 -2.63 -0.46 9.85
C PHE A 108 -1.22 -0.51 10.39
N ASP A 109 -0.24 -0.76 9.55
CA ASP A 109 1.16 -0.49 9.83
C ASP A 109 1.80 0.33 8.71
N LEU A 110 2.91 0.98 9.03
CA LEU A 110 3.73 1.72 8.10
C LEU A 110 5.18 1.30 8.32
N VAL A 111 5.79 0.73 7.29
CA VAL A 111 7.09 0.06 7.37
C VAL A 111 8.10 0.62 6.37
N GLU A 112 9.34 0.14 6.42
CA GLU A 112 10.46 0.45 5.51
C GLU A 112 10.92 1.92 5.52
N ILE A 113 10.64 2.70 6.58
CA ILE A 113 11.20 4.04 6.75
C ILE A 113 12.60 3.93 7.37
N SER A 114 13.58 4.55 6.71
CA SER A 114 14.98 4.61 7.13
C SER A 114 15.43 6.07 7.30
N PRO A 115 15.11 6.73 8.42
CA PRO A 115 15.30 8.19 8.60
C PRO A 115 16.73 8.67 8.37
N SER A 116 17.72 7.81 8.60
CA SER A 116 19.15 8.13 8.40
C SER A 116 19.55 8.35 6.93
N PHE A 117 18.69 8.01 5.98
CA PHE A 117 18.99 8.13 4.54
C PHE A 117 18.67 9.51 3.97
N GLU A 118 18.03 10.39 4.72
CA GLU A 118 17.83 11.78 4.33
C GLU A 118 18.31 12.74 5.43
N LYS A 119 18.78 13.93 5.04
CA LYS A 119 19.15 15.00 5.99
C LYS A 119 17.96 15.82 6.46
N GLY A 120 16.84 15.75 5.74
CA GLY A 120 15.58 16.38 6.08
C GLY A 120 14.65 15.41 6.82
N ASN A 121 13.40 15.81 6.95
CA ASN A 121 12.35 15.01 7.58
C ASN A 121 11.18 14.73 6.62
N THR A 122 11.42 14.81 5.31
CA THR A 122 10.37 14.71 4.29
C THR A 122 9.58 13.41 4.39
N THR A 123 10.30 12.29 4.43
CA THR A 123 9.67 10.96 4.55
C THR A 123 8.87 10.82 5.83
N ILE A 124 9.42 11.27 6.97
CA ILE A 124 8.73 11.20 8.27
C ILE A 124 7.48 12.09 8.27
N ILE A 125 7.57 13.30 7.73
CA ILE A 125 6.43 14.22 7.62
C ILE A 125 5.35 13.61 6.72
N HIS A 126 5.72 13.00 5.59
CA HIS A 126 4.75 12.35 4.71
C HIS A 126 4.12 11.12 5.38
N ALA A 127 4.89 10.31 6.12
CA ALA A 127 4.37 9.20 6.90
C ALA A 127 3.34 9.65 7.94
N GLU A 128 3.66 10.70 8.72
CA GLU A 128 2.72 11.31 9.66
C GLU A 128 1.43 11.77 8.94
N ARG A 129 1.57 12.44 7.80
CA ARG A 129 0.40 12.90 7.01
C ARG A 129 -0.45 11.76 6.48
N LEU A 130 0.16 10.60 6.12
CA LEU A 130 -0.60 9.41 5.72
C LEU A 130 -1.43 8.86 6.88
N ILE A 131 -0.84 8.72 8.06
CA ILE A 131 -1.54 8.27 9.26
C ILE A 131 -2.70 9.22 9.59
N CYS A 132 -2.46 10.54 9.57
CA CYS A 132 -3.51 11.53 9.79
C CYS A 132 -4.63 11.45 8.74
N ASN A 133 -4.30 11.20 7.47
CA ASN A 133 -5.29 11.01 6.40
C ASN A 133 -6.14 9.75 6.63
N LEU A 134 -5.52 8.64 7.06
CA LEU A 134 -6.24 7.42 7.39
C LEU A 134 -7.23 7.66 8.54
N ILE A 135 -6.76 8.22 9.66
CA ILE A 135 -7.59 8.52 10.83
C ILE A 135 -8.74 9.46 10.43
N GLY A 136 -8.44 10.53 9.67
CA GLY A 136 -9.46 11.46 9.19
C GLY A 136 -10.48 10.82 8.24
N ALA A 137 -10.07 9.84 7.43
CA ALA A 137 -10.99 9.07 6.60
C ALA A 137 -11.90 8.18 7.45
N MET A 138 -11.35 7.50 8.46
CA MET A 138 -12.11 6.65 9.39
C MET A 138 -13.13 7.47 10.20
N VAL A 139 -12.76 8.67 10.67
CA VAL A 139 -13.69 9.59 11.35
C VAL A 139 -14.86 9.97 10.44
N ARG A 140 -14.57 10.34 9.18
CA ARG A 140 -15.63 10.67 8.20
C ARG A 140 -16.52 9.49 7.84
N ALA A 141 -15.99 8.29 7.89
CA ALA A 141 -16.73 7.06 7.65
C ALA A 141 -17.47 6.53 8.91
N ASN A 142 -17.54 7.32 9.98
CA ASN A 142 -18.24 7.01 11.22
C ASN A 142 -17.75 5.73 11.93
N TYR A 143 -16.46 5.45 11.90
CA TYR A 143 -15.89 4.26 12.54
C TYR A 143 -16.00 4.27 14.06
N PHE A 144 -16.11 5.44 14.67
CA PHE A 144 -16.04 5.67 16.11
C PHE A 144 -17.40 6.08 16.73
N ASN A 145 -18.48 6.00 15.94
CA ASN A 145 -19.87 6.30 16.39
C ASN A 145 -20.65 5.03 16.62
#